data_384f732ca94e145e5937d75114c9a4a0
#
_entry.id   384f732ca94e145e5937d75114c9a4a0
#
_cell.length_a   1.000
_cell.length_b   1.000
_cell.length_c   1.000
_cell.angle_alpha   90.00
_cell.angle_beta   90.00
_cell.angle_gamma   90.00
#
_symmetry.space_group_name_H-M   'P 1'
#
loop_
_entity.id
_entity.type
_entity.pdbx_description
1 polymer ?
#
loop_
_entity_poly.entity_id
_entity_poly.type
_entity_poly.pdbx_seq_one_letter_code
_entity_poly.pdbx_strand_id
1 'polypeptide(L)'
;VNCIHPSPDEPGFATAEMLYIDPVACVDCGACVSACPVGAIAPAAQLAPEQQPFIALNASYYPEHPADQKLPPTSKLAPVIPAPQVRGNHRGPLIVAVVGSGPAAMYAADELLTQHGVRVNVFEKLPTPYGLVRAGVAPDHQTTKRVTALFDRIARRREFQFFLNVEVGQHLSHDDLLAHHHAVIYAVGAPNDRRLDINGMGLPGTGTATETVAWINGHPDFTDLPVDLSHERVIVVGNGNVALDVARVLTADPDELARTDISDHALQALRASRVQEVVIAARRGPMYSAFTLPELIGLTTKANVVLAAADHELVLRDLAGVSDAVTKQKLEILSKLGEATMPAGPPFRPRIRLAYQLTPIRVLGEHRANGMQFCVTGTDEVCRLDAGLVLTSIGYHGKAIRDLPFDDVAGVVPNNGGRVIDPNSGEPVHGAYVAGWIKRGPTGFIGTNKSCALQTVQRLVDDFNAGLLRDPVSKPSALDTLVRTRQPAVVDAAGWQAIDAAEVSRGSLSDRPRNKFTSIADMLEVAANAPEPPLRRRLADRLRQLADLA
;
A
#
# COMPACT_ATOMS: atom_id res chain seq x y z
N VAL A 1 8.31 15.73 21.12
CA VAL A 1 9.06 16.86 20.54
C VAL A 1 8.47 17.17 19.17
N ASN A 2 8.22 18.43 18.87
CA ASN A 2 7.68 18.88 17.58
C ASN A 2 8.83 19.10 16.59
N CYS A 3 9.36 18.01 16.05
CA CYS A 3 10.51 18.05 15.13
C CYS A 3 10.32 17.19 13.87
N ILE A 4 9.10 16.69 13.61
CA ILE A 4 8.80 15.90 12.41
C ILE A 4 7.60 16.52 11.70
N HIS A 5 7.83 16.99 10.48
CA HIS A 5 6.85 17.72 9.69
C HIS A 5 6.79 17.21 8.23
N PRO A 6 5.68 17.43 7.50
CA PRO A 6 4.44 17.99 8.02
C PRO A 6 3.74 17.02 8.99
N SER A 7 3.08 17.56 10.02
CA SER A 7 2.22 16.79 10.93
C SER A 7 0.81 16.61 10.33
N PRO A 8 -0.01 15.66 10.82
CA PRO A 8 -1.33 15.36 10.23
C PRO A 8 -2.32 16.52 10.15
N ASP A 9 -2.13 17.56 10.94
CA ASP A 9 -2.92 18.80 10.99
C ASP A 9 -2.33 19.93 10.13
N GLU A 10 -1.15 19.72 9.54
CA GLU A 10 -0.50 20.72 8.68
C GLU A 10 -0.90 20.59 7.21
N PRO A 11 -0.96 21.73 6.48
CA PRO A 11 -1.14 21.71 5.04
C PRO A 11 -0.03 20.89 4.35
N GLY A 12 -0.43 20.05 3.39
CA GLY A 12 0.51 19.24 2.63
C GLY A 12 0.82 17.86 3.21
N PHE A 13 0.39 17.50 4.44
CA PHE A 13 0.62 16.16 5.01
C PHE A 13 0.11 15.05 4.09
N ALA A 14 -1.08 15.21 3.51
CA ALA A 14 -1.69 14.19 2.64
C ALA A 14 -0.93 13.98 1.32
N THR A 15 -0.18 14.98 0.88
CA THR A 15 0.59 15.00 -0.38
C THR A 15 2.10 14.91 -0.15
N ALA A 16 2.56 14.92 1.10
CA ALA A 16 3.98 14.80 1.43
C ALA A 16 4.55 13.49 0.90
N GLU A 17 5.72 13.55 0.30
CA GLU A 17 6.44 12.37 -0.20
C GLU A 17 7.17 11.63 0.93
N MET A 18 7.56 12.36 1.98
CA MET A 18 8.13 11.84 3.23
C MET A 18 7.86 12.82 4.37
N LEU A 19 8.13 12.40 5.59
CA LEU A 19 8.19 13.30 6.74
C LEU A 19 9.63 13.68 7.01
N TYR A 20 9.85 14.93 7.39
CA TYR A 20 11.18 15.52 7.57
C TYR A 20 11.46 15.74 9.04
N ILE A 21 12.68 15.45 9.48
CA ILE A 21 13.13 15.67 10.86
C ILE A 21 13.95 16.95 10.91
N ASP A 22 13.48 17.93 11.69
CA ASP A 22 14.20 19.18 11.91
C ASP A 22 15.46 18.94 12.75
N PRO A 23 16.67 19.13 12.19
CA PRO A 23 17.90 18.89 12.92
C PRO A 23 18.13 19.90 14.07
N VAL A 24 17.46 21.05 14.05
CA VAL A 24 17.58 22.08 15.11
C VAL A 24 16.62 21.80 16.25
N ALA A 25 15.39 21.37 15.98
CA ALA A 25 14.39 21.05 16.98
C ALA A 25 14.56 19.62 17.54
N CYS A 26 15.20 18.72 16.82
CA CYS A 26 15.47 17.35 17.24
C CYS A 26 16.42 17.34 18.46
N VAL A 27 16.07 16.59 19.48
CA VAL A 27 16.88 16.42 20.72
C VAL A 27 17.45 15.00 20.83
N ASP A 28 17.50 14.25 19.77
CA ASP A 28 18.00 12.87 19.68
C ASP A 28 17.44 11.90 20.74
N CYS A 29 16.20 12.10 21.15
CA CYS A 29 15.56 11.27 22.19
C CYS A 29 15.22 9.83 21.73
N GLY A 30 15.31 9.52 20.44
CA GLY A 30 15.05 8.20 19.86
C GLY A 30 13.58 7.74 19.86
N ALA A 31 12.64 8.52 20.39
CA ALA A 31 11.23 8.12 20.48
C ALA A 31 10.59 7.84 19.12
N CYS A 32 10.97 8.58 18.08
CA CYS A 32 10.49 8.39 16.71
C CYS A 32 11.01 7.08 16.08
N VAL A 33 12.20 6.62 16.45
CA VAL A 33 12.79 5.37 15.94
C VAL A 33 11.92 4.18 16.34
N SER A 34 11.56 4.08 17.62
CA SER A 34 10.69 3.02 18.12
C SER A 34 9.23 3.15 17.69
N ALA A 35 8.78 4.39 17.41
CA ALA A 35 7.43 4.67 16.93
C ALA A 35 7.24 4.39 15.44
N CYS A 36 8.31 4.36 14.64
CA CYS A 36 8.23 4.11 13.20
C CYS A 36 8.00 2.62 12.92
N PRO A 37 6.82 2.21 12.41
CA PRO A 37 6.51 0.79 12.22
C PRO A 37 7.26 0.16 11.04
N VAL A 38 7.81 0.98 10.15
CA VAL A 38 8.53 0.54 8.94
C VAL A 38 10.05 0.71 9.06
N GLY A 39 10.56 1.14 10.24
CA GLY A 39 12.00 1.31 10.47
C GLY A 39 12.66 2.36 9.57
N ALA A 40 11.91 3.39 9.14
CA ALA A 40 12.41 4.44 8.25
C ALA A 40 13.21 5.52 8.98
N ILE A 41 13.32 5.46 10.29
CA ILE A 41 14.02 6.46 11.11
C ILE A 41 15.17 5.78 11.85
N ALA A 42 16.37 6.33 11.67
CA ALA A 42 17.57 5.89 12.38
C ALA A 42 18.43 7.10 12.78
N PRO A 43 19.28 6.99 13.83
CA PRO A 43 20.29 7.98 14.12
C PRO A 43 21.25 8.19 12.95
N ALA A 44 21.70 9.42 12.69
CA ALA A 44 22.57 9.75 11.56
C ALA A 44 23.83 8.88 11.50
N ALA A 45 24.42 8.55 12.66
CA ALA A 45 25.60 7.70 12.77
C ALA A 45 25.38 6.22 12.40
N GLN A 46 24.12 5.77 12.28
CA GLN A 46 23.74 4.39 11.95
C GLN A 46 23.21 4.25 10.53
N LEU A 47 23.18 5.34 9.77
CA LEU A 47 22.70 5.30 8.38
C LEU A 47 23.70 4.60 7.47
N ALA A 48 23.21 3.70 6.63
CA ALA A 48 23.99 3.10 5.57
C ALA A 48 24.43 4.17 4.53
N PRO A 49 25.50 3.93 3.78
CA PRO A 49 26.01 4.91 2.80
C PRO A 49 24.94 5.44 1.84
N GLU A 50 24.03 4.58 1.36
CA GLU A 50 22.92 4.91 0.49
C GLU A 50 21.85 5.77 1.15
N GLN A 51 21.81 5.83 2.49
CA GLN A 51 20.87 6.62 3.28
C GLN A 51 21.43 8.00 3.69
N GLN A 52 22.74 8.22 3.55
CA GLN A 52 23.39 9.49 3.92
C GLN A 52 22.75 10.74 3.26
N PRO A 53 22.29 10.69 1.98
CA PRO A 53 21.62 11.84 1.35
C PRO A 53 20.40 12.34 2.10
N PHE A 54 19.71 11.49 2.89
CA PHE A 54 18.55 11.88 3.66
C PHE A 54 18.85 12.85 4.81
N ILE A 55 20.10 12.96 5.27
CA ILE A 55 20.50 13.94 6.30
C ILE A 55 20.33 15.36 5.75
N ALA A 56 20.92 15.64 4.60
CA ALA A 56 20.81 16.94 3.95
C ALA A 56 19.37 17.23 3.50
N LEU A 57 18.68 16.19 3.01
CA LEU A 57 17.28 16.31 2.60
C LEU A 57 16.36 16.71 3.75
N ASN A 58 16.51 16.10 4.93
CA ASN A 58 15.75 16.50 6.12
C ASN A 58 16.01 17.95 6.49
N ALA A 59 17.26 18.37 6.50
CA ALA A 59 17.64 19.74 6.83
C ALA A 59 17.10 20.77 5.83
N SER A 60 17.07 20.46 4.54
CA SER A 60 16.65 21.37 3.48
C SER A 60 15.15 21.69 3.48
N TYR A 61 14.34 20.90 4.16
CA TYR A 61 12.90 21.15 4.31
C TYR A 61 12.60 22.35 5.23
N TYR A 62 13.50 22.61 6.17
CA TYR A 62 13.32 23.68 7.15
C TYR A 62 14.05 24.95 6.71
N PRO A 63 13.51 26.15 7.05
CA PRO A 63 14.23 27.40 6.80
C PRO A 63 15.56 27.41 7.56
N GLU A 64 16.59 27.99 6.95
CA GLU A 64 17.85 28.23 7.64
C GLU A 64 17.61 29.10 8.87
N HIS A 65 17.91 28.56 10.05
CA HIS A 65 17.88 29.34 11.28
C HIS A 65 19.21 30.08 11.44
N PRO A 66 19.22 31.40 11.67
CA PRO A 66 20.43 32.09 12.07
C PRO A 66 21.01 31.43 13.33
N ALA A 67 22.32 31.24 13.34
CA ALA A 67 23.02 30.51 14.40
C ALA A 67 22.74 31.05 15.82
N ASP A 68 22.28 32.32 15.93
CA ASP A 68 22.01 33.01 17.20
C ASP A 68 20.52 32.97 17.61
N GLN A 69 19.63 32.37 16.84
CA GLN A 69 18.22 32.34 17.15
C GLN A 69 17.87 31.16 18.05
N LYS A 70 17.68 31.43 19.34
CA LYS A 70 17.14 30.43 20.29
C LYS A 70 15.66 30.21 20.00
N LEU A 71 15.29 29.01 19.58
CA LEU A 71 13.89 28.62 19.45
C LEU A 71 13.17 28.71 20.80
N PRO A 72 11.92 29.21 20.85
CA PRO A 72 11.14 29.25 22.07
C PRO A 72 11.00 27.83 22.67
N PRO A 73 11.14 27.62 23.98
CA PRO A 73 11.03 26.30 24.61
C PRO A 73 9.69 25.60 24.31
N THR A 74 8.62 26.35 24.13
CA THR A 74 7.26 25.85 23.84
C THR A 74 7.10 25.31 22.43
N SER A 75 7.95 25.68 21.46
CA SER A 75 7.88 25.17 20.08
C SER A 75 8.36 23.72 19.96
N LYS A 76 9.00 23.18 20.99
CA LYS A 76 9.58 21.81 20.98
C LYS A 76 8.59 20.70 21.37
N LEU A 77 7.38 21.04 21.79
CA LEU A 77 6.37 20.09 22.24
C LEU A 77 5.17 20.13 21.27
N ALA A 78 4.86 18.98 20.67
CA ALA A 78 3.62 18.84 19.91
C ALA A 78 2.41 18.89 20.87
N PRO A 79 1.31 19.54 20.48
CA PRO A 79 0.08 19.54 21.27
C PRO A 79 -0.45 18.11 21.39
N VAL A 80 -0.92 17.75 22.59
CA VAL A 80 -1.65 16.49 22.81
C VAL A 80 -3.12 16.77 22.59
N ILE A 81 -3.67 16.30 21.49
CA ILE A 81 -5.10 16.38 21.18
C ILE A 81 -5.73 15.09 21.71
N PRO A 82 -6.56 15.14 22.78
CA PRO A 82 -7.22 13.94 23.28
C PRO A 82 -8.23 13.45 22.24
N ALA A 83 -8.09 12.17 21.85
CA ALA A 83 -9.09 11.54 20.99
C ALA A 83 -10.42 11.36 21.77
N PRO A 84 -11.58 11.48 21.09
CA PRO A 84 -12.86 11.19 21.71
C PRO A 84 -12.87 9.76 22.23
N GLN A 85 -13.43 9.56 23.45
CA GLN A 85 -13.53 8.26 24.08
C GLN A 85 -14.98 7.79 24.09
N VAL A 86 -15.17 6.47 23.99
CA VAL A 86 -16.48 5.86 24.19
C VAL A 86 -16.95 6.14 25.61
N ARG A 87 -18.14 6.73 25.77
CA ARG A 87 -18.71 7.06 27.07
C ARG A 87 -19.26 5.81 27.77
N GLY A 88 -18.99 5.67 29.06
CA GLY A 88 -19.36 4.50 29.86
C GLY A 88 -20.86 4.35 30.21
N ASN A 89 -21.74 5.17 29.61
CA ASN A 89 -23.19 5.14 29.86
C ASN A 89 -23.97 4.24 28.88
N HIS A 90 -23.29 3.57 27.95
CA HIS A 90 -23.92 2.64 27.01
C HIS A 90 -24.06 1.23 27.61
N ARG A 91 -25.17 0.55 27.26
CA ARG A 91 -25.40 -0.85 27.64
C ARG A 91 -24.66 -1.78 26.69
N GLY A 92 -23.50 -2.27 27.11
CA GLY A 92 -22.70 -3.22 26.34
C GLY A 92 -21.54 -2.59 25.56
N PRO A 93 -20.70 -3.43 24.93
CA PRO A 93 -19.55 -2.99 24.16
C PRO A 93 -19.96 -2.39 22.81
N LEU A 94 -19.23 -1.40 22.33
CA LEU A 94 -19.30 -0.98 20.93
C LEU A 94 -18.68 -2.08 20.04
N ILE A 95 -19.47 -2.66 19.14
CA ILE A 95 -19.05 -3.74 18.24
C ILE A 95 -18.96 -3.18 16.83
N VAL A 96 -17.76 -3.25 16.21
CA VAL A 96 -17.49 -2.69 14.88
C VAL A 96 -16.98 -3.77 13.94
N ALA A 97 -17.57 -3.85 12.75
CA ALA A 97 -17.05 -4.62 11.64
C ALA A 97 -16.04 -3.76 10.85
N VAL A 98 -14.91 -4.35 10.46
CA VAL A 98 -13.96 -3.74 9.52
C VAL A 98 -13.81 -4.67 8.32
N VAL A 99 -14.11 -4.17 7.12
CA VAL A 99 -14.05 -4.92 5.86
C VAL A 99 -12.75 -4.58 5.14
N GLY A 100 -11.93 -5.61 4.89
CA GLY A 100 -10.54 -5.53 4.48
C GLY A 100 -9.60 -5.67 5.66
N SER A 101 -8.36 -6.10 5.40
CA SER A 101 -7.31 -6.32 6.39
C SER A 101 -5.98 -5.62 6.05
N GLY A 102 -6.01 -4.69 5.08
CA GLY A 102 -4.84 -3.87 4.71
C GLY A 102 -4.50 -2.82 5.78
N PRO A 103 -3.48 -1.97 5.53
CA PRO A 103 -3.01 -0.98 6.50
C PRO A 103 -4.10 -0.08 7.09
N ALA A 104 -5.03 0.41 6.26
CA ALA A 104 -6.11 1.27 6.73
C ALA A 104 -7.05 0.53 7.71
N ALA A 105 -7.36 -0.74 7.43
CA ALA A 105 -8.16 -1.59 8.29
C ALA A 105 -7.47 -1.86 9.63
N MET A 106 -6.19 -2.23 9.59
CA MET A 106 -5.42 -2.54 10.80
C MET A 106 -5.21 -1.32 11.69
N TYR A 107 -4.98 -0.14 11.10
CA TYR A 107 -4.92 1.10 11.87
C TYR A 107 -6.31 1.51 12.42
N ALA A 108 -7.40 1.29 11.69
CA ALA A 108 -8.74 1.53 12.22
C ALA A 108 -9.05 0.59 13.40
N ALA A 109 -8.67 -0.68 13.29
CA ALA A 109 -8.78 -1.64 14.39
C ALA A 109 -7.92 -1.23 15.60
N ASP A 110 -6.68 -0.74 15.38
CA ASP A 110 -5.81 -0.26 16.46
C ASP A 110 -6.45 0.91 17.22
N GLU A 111 -6.93 1.93 16.49
CA GLU A 111 -7.57 3.10 17.10
C GLU A 111 -8.87 2.73 17.84
N LEU A 112 -9.70 1.85 17.28
CA LEU A 112 -10.90 1.33 17.96
C LEU A 112 -10.53 0.61 19.26
N LEU A 113 -9.50 -0.23 19.23
CA LEU A 113 -9.07 -1.01 20.37
C LEU A 113 -8.34 -0.19 21.45
N THR A 114 -8.00 1.08 21.19
CA THR A 114 -7.58 2.01 22.26
C THR A 114 -8.75 2.44 23.14
N GLN A 115 -9.97 2.29 22.63
CA GLN A 115 -11.21 2.64 23.35
C GLN A 115 -11.58 1.55 24.34
N HIS A 116 -12.14 1.95 25.49
CA HIS A 116 -12.63 0.98 26.46
C HIS A 116 -13.95 0.35 26.02
N GLY A 117 -14.07 -0.96 26.14
CA GLY A 117 -15.33 -1.68 25.84
C GLY A 117 -15.65 -1.75 24.34
N VAL A 118 -14.65 -1.78 23.47
CA VAL A 118 -14.86 -1.95 22.02
C VAL A 118 -14.46 -3.36 21.61
N ARG A 119 -15.21 -3.95 20.67
CA ARG A 119 -14.87 -5.20 19.98
C ARG A 119 -14.76 -4.96 18.48
N VAL A 120 -13.79 -5.56 17.82
CA VAL A 120 -13.51 -5.40 16.40
C VAL A 120 -13.49 -6.76 15.71
N ASN A 121 -14.33 -6.90 14.67
CA ASN A 121 -14.35 -8.07 13.80
C ASN A 121 -13.86 -7.65 12.41
N VAL A 122 -12.78 -8.26 11.94
CA VAL A 122 -12.13 -7.94 10.65
C VAL A 122 -12.44 -9.03 9.65
N PHE A 123 -13.04 -8.65 8.51
CA PHE A 123 -13.41 -9.53 7.40
C PHE A 123 -12.49 -9.32 6.22
N GLU A 124 -11.89 -10.40 5.71
CA GLU A 124 -10.97 -10.35 4.57
C GLU A 124 -11.31 -11.45 3.57
N LYS A 125 -11.35 -11.09 2.27
CA LYS A 125 -11.67 -12.04 1.19
C LYS A 125 -10.63 -13.15 1.01
N LEU A 126 -9.36 -12.87 1.34
CA LEU A 126 -8.28 -13.86 1.25
C LEU A 126 -8.11 -14.63 2.56
N PRO A 127 -7.58 -15.87 2.52
CA PRO A 127 -7.20 -16.62 3.72
C PRO A 127 -6.06 -15.97 4.51
N THR A 128 -5.40 -14.95 3.95
CA THR A 128 -4.24 -14.26 4.53
C THR A 128 -4.50 -12.76 4.63
N PRO A 129 -4.12 -12.10 5.75
CA PRO A 129 -4.35 -10.67 5.98
C PRO A 129 -3.26 -9.77 5.38
N TYR A 130 -3.41 -8.47 5.64
CA TYR A 130 -2.46 -7.36 5.45
C TYR A 130 -2.41 -6.78 4.03
N GLY A 131 -3.25 -7.24 3.10
CA GLY A 131 -3.48 -6.63 1.80
C GLY A 131 -2.18 -6.31 1.05
N LEU A 132 -2.02 -5.06 0.58
CA LEU A 132 -0.86 -4.66 -0.21
C LEU A 132 0.48 -4.70 0.54
N VAL A 133 0.53 -4.71 1.87
CA VAL A 133 1.80 -4.92 2.58
C VAL A 133 2.36 -6.30 2.28
N ARG A 134 1.48 -7.30 2.19
CA ARG A 134 1.85 -8.67 1.83
C ARG A 134 2.02 -8.84 0.32
N ALA A 135 1.08 -8.33 -0.49
CA ALA A 135 0.94 -8.67 -1.90
C ALA A 135 1.23 -7.51 -2.88
N GLY A 136 1.56 -6.31 -2.39
CA GLY A 136 1.78 -5.13 -3.22
C GLY A 136 3.09 -4.40 -2.97
N VAL A 137 3.68 -4.49 -1.78
CA VAL A 137 5.01 -3.95 -1.50
C VAL A 137 6.05 -4.85 -2.19
N ALA A 138 6.96 -4.25 -2.95
CA ALA A 138 7.98 -4.98 -3.70
C ALA A 138 8.80 -5.93 -2.79
N PRO A 139 9.22 -7.11 -3.29
CA PRO A 139 9.87 -8.12 -2.46
C PRO A 139 11.21 -7.67 -1.89
N ASP A 140 11.91 -6.74 -2.52
CA ASP A 140 13.16 -6.15 -2.03
C ASP A 140 12.96 -5.03 -0.98
N HIS A 141 11.71 -4.65 -0.68
CA HIS A 141 11.35 -3.69 0.38
C HIS A 141 10.99 -4.38 1.70
N GLN A 142 11.84 -5.31 2.17
CA GLN A 142 11.61 -6.12 3.37
C GLN A 142 11.44 -5.26 4.64
N THR A 143 12.15 -4.13 4.73
CA THR A 143 12.04 -3.19 5.87
C THR A 143 10.63 -2.62 5.97
N THR A 144 10.02 -2.22 4.86
CA THR A 144 8.64 -1.71 4.80
C THR A 144 7.63 -2.79 5.24
N LYS A 145 7.87 -4.06 4.87
CA LYS A 145 7.01 -5.18 5.26
C LYS A 145 7.04 -5.48 6.77
N ARG A 146 8.03 -4.97 7.53
CA ARG A 146 8.09 -5.14 9.01
C ARG A 146 6.88 -4.54 9.74
N VAL A 147 6.11 -3.66 9.11
CA VAL A 147 4.84 -3.15 9.67
C VAL A 147 3.87 -4.27 10.04
N THR A 148 3.97 -5.44 9.41
CA THR A 148 3.17 -6.63 9.75
C THR A 148 3.35 -7.05 11.22
N ALA A 149 4.52 -6.84 11.82
CA ALA A 149 4.74 -7.10 13.24
C ALA A 149 3.89 -6.22 14.17
N LEU A 150 3.57 -4.98 13.76
CA LEU A 150 2.59 -4.14 14.46
C LEU A 150 1.19 -4.72 14.27
N PHE A 151 0.82 -5.11 13.06
CA PHE A 151 -0.50 -5.66 12.74
C PHE A 151 -0.75 -6.98 13.48
N ASP A 152 0.26 -7.84 13.60
CA ASP A 152 0.19 -9.05 14.41
C ASP A 152 -0.06 -8.76 15.91
N ARG A 153 0.54 -7.69 16.45
CA ARG A 153 0.27 -7.28 17.84
C ARG A 153 -1.16 -6.80 18.04
N ILE A 154 -1.72 -6.08 17.05
CA ILE A 154 -3.13 -5.64 17.06
C ILE A 154 -4.04 -6.87 17.02
N ALA A 155 -3.78 -7.81 16.11
CA ALA A 155 -4.57 -9.02 15.93
C ALA A 155 -4.53 -9.98 17.14
N ARG A 156 -3.55 -9.85 18.02
CA ARG A 156 -3.45 -10.64 19.27
C ARG A 156 -4.27 -10.06 20.43
N ARG A 157 -4.82 -8.85 20.28
CA ARG A 157 -5.67 -8.27 21.33
C ARG A 157 -6.94 -9.10 21.52
N ARG A 158 -7.40 -9.19 22.75
CA ARG A 158 -8.52 -10.05 23.15
C ARG A 158 -9.84 -9.66 22.46
N GLU A 159 -10.02 -8.40 22.21
CA GLU A 159 -11.22 -7.79 21.62
C GLU A 159 -11.21 -7.76 20.10
N PHE A 160 -10.17 -8.35 19.46
CA PHE A 160 -9.99 -8.46 18.02
C PHE A 160 -10.31 -9.88 17.53
N GLN A 161 -11.04 -10.00 16.42
CA GLN A 161 -11.31 -11.27 15.76
C GLN A 161 -11.14 -11.16 14.24
N PHE A 162 -10.44 -12.12 13.63
CA PHE A 162 -10.37 -12.29 12.19
C PHE A 162 -11.45 -13.26 11.68
N PHE A 163 -12.03 -12.88 10.53
CA PHE A 163 -12.82 -13.72 9.64
C PHE A 163 -12.19 -13.62 8.24
N LEU A 164 -11.14 -14.41 7.99
CA LEU A 164 -10.45 -14.45 6.72
C LEU A 164 -11.12 -15.48 5.80
N ASN A 165 -10.87 -15.36 4.48
CA ASN A 165 -11.57 -16.10 3.43
C ASN A 165 -13.08 -15.80 3.41
N VAL A 166 -13.48 -14.59 3.81
CA VAL A 166 -14.86 -14.12 3.85
C VAL A 166 -14.99 -12.84 3.03
N GLU A 167 -15.63 -12.93 1.88
CA GLU A 167 -15.90 -11.79 1.01
C GLU A 167 -17.24 -11.14 1.34
N VAL A 168 -17.20 -9.90 1.81
CA VAL A 168 -18.40 -9.08 2.03
C VAL A 168 -18.94 -8.61 0.68
N GLY A 169 -20.23 -8.77 0.47
CA GLY A 169 -20.90 -8.60 -0.82
C GLY A 169 -21.16 -9.92 -1.55
N GLN A 170 -20.48 -11.01 -1.14
CA GLN A 170 -20.70 -12.38 -1.63
C GLN A 170 -21.23 -13.30 -0.52
N HIS A 171 -20.47 -13.46 0.56
CA HIS A 171 -20.84 -14.34 1.69
C HIS A 171 -21.73 -13.63 2.71
N LEU A 172 -21.49 -12.36 2.97
CA LEU A 172 -22.22 -11.51 3.88
C LEU A 172 -22.62 -10.21 3.19
N SER A 173 -23.85 -9.74 3.43
CA SER A 173 -24.31 -8.41 2.99
C SER A 173 -23.93 -7.32 4.00
N HIS A 174 -24.12 -6.04 3.61
CA HIS A 174 -24.04 -4.91 4.53
C HIS A 174 -25.03 -5.04 5.69
N ASP A 175 -26.26 -5.45 5.40
CA ASP A 175 -27.32 -5.63 6.41
C ASP A 175 -27.00 -6.79 7.36
N ASP A 176 -26.41 -7.91 6.88
CA ASP A 176 -25.92 -8.99 7.75
C ASP A 176 -24.88 -8.45 8.75
N LEU A 177 -23.99 -7.57 8.31
CA LEU A 177 -23.00 -6.97 9.20
C LEU A 177 -23.64 -6.03 10.21
N LEU A 178 -24.56 -5.17 9.81
CA LEU A 178 -25.28 -4.25 10.72
C LEU A 178 -26.19 -4.98 11.71
N ALA A 179 -26.71 -6.16 11.35
CA ALA A 179 -27.47 -6.98 12.30
C ALA A 179 -26.63 -7.45 13.50
N HIS A 180 -25.30 -7.47 13.37
CA HIS A 180 -24.36 -7.98 14.39
C HIS A 180 -23.40 -6.89 14.93
N HIS A 181 -23.37 -5.69 14.33
CA HIS A 181 -22.46 -4.61 14.65
C HIS A 181 -23.17 -3.27 14.70
N HIS A 182 -22.67 -2.34 15.51
CA HIS A 182 -23.18 -0.97 15.54
C HIS A 182 -22.78 -0.19 14.28
N ALA A 183 -21.62 -0.54 13.69
CA ALA A 183 -21.09 0.13 12.52
C ALA A 183 -20.18 -0.81 11.70
N VAL A 184 -20.02 -0.47 10.42
CA VAL A 184 -19.13 -1.15 9.47
C VAL A 184 -18.15 -0.13 8.87
N ILE A 185 -16.84 -0.36 9.00
CA ILE A 185 -15.80 0.44 8.35
C ILE A 185 -15.30 -0.33 7.13
N TYR A 186 -15.51 0.19 5.93
CA TYR A 186 -14.94 -0.36 4.71
C TYR A 186 -13.55 0.21 4.47
N ALA A 187 -12.55 -0.66 4.45
CA ALA A 187 -11.14 -0.33 4.25
C ALA A 187 -10.53 -1.24 3.16
N VAL A 188 -11.29 -1.40 2.06
CA VAL A 188 -11.02 -2.36 0.98
C VAL A 188 -9.96 -1.90 -0.03
N GLY A 189 -9.39 -0.73 0.16
CA GLY A 189 -8.37 -0.18 -0.74
C GLY A 189 -8.93 0.31 -2.07
N ALA A 190 -8.13 0.20 -3.14
CA ALA A 190 -8.48 0.52 -4.52
C ALA A 190 -7.91 -0.61 -5.41
N PRO A 191 -8.67 -1.70 -5.60
CA PRO A 191 -8.15 -2.93 -6.21
C PRO A 191 -8.04 -2.88 -7.74
N ASN A 192 -8.65 -1.91 -8.39
CA ASN A 192 -8.62 -1.78 -9.85
C ASN A 192 -7.54 -0.80 -10.30
N ASP A 193 -7.09 -0.96 -11.54
CA ASP A 193 -6.25 0.01 -12.23
C ASP A 193 -7.10 0.94 -13.10
N ARG A 194 -6.61 2.17 -13.28
CA ARG A 194 -7.15 3.05 -14.33
C ARG A 194 -6.87 2.44 -15.70
N ARG A 195 -7.85 2.46 -16.56
CA ARG A 195 -7.71 1.93 -17.91
C ARG A 195 -7.06 2.95 -18.83
N LEU A 196 -6.14 2.45 -19.67
CA LEU A 196 -5.62 3.18 -20.82
C LEU A 196 -6.44 2.75 -22.05
N ASP A 197 -7.39 3.59 -22.44
CA ASP A 197 -8.30 3.29 -23.55
C ASP A 197 -7.65 3.66 -24.90
N ILE A 198 -6.79 2.75 -25.39
CA ILE A 198 -6.13 2.83 -26.68
C ILE A 198 -6.16 1.47 -27.40
N ASN A 199 -6.06 1.49 -28.71
CA ASN A 199 -6.04 0.27 -29.51
C ASN A 199 -4.88 -0.65 -29.13
N GLY A 200 -5.13 -1.94 -29.05
CA GLY A 200 -4.15 -2.98 -28.80
C GLY A 200 -3.90 -3.32 -27.32
N MET A 201 -4.55 -2.64 -26.36
CA MET A 201 -4.45 -2.96 -24.92
C MET A 201 -5.12 -4.28 -24.50
N GLY A 202 -5.70 -5.02 -25.42
CA GLY A 202 -6.21 -6.38 -25.19
C GLY A 202 -5.35 -7.48 -25.80
N LEU A 203 -4.21 -7.15 -26.39
CA LEU A 203 -3.31 -8.14 -26.98
C LEU A 203 -2.54 -8.91 -25.89
N PRO A 204 -2.25 -10.20 -26.07
CA PRO A 204 -1.26 -10.91 -25.27
C PRO A 204 0.05 -10.13 -25.20
N GLY A 205 0.65 -10.03 -24.01
CA GLY A 205 1.82 -9.16 -23.77
C GLY A 205 1.46 -7.74 -23.34
N THR A 206 0.18 -7.46 -23.05
CA THR A 206 -0.25 -6.24 -22.35
C THR A 206 -0.79 -6.57 -20.97
N GLY A 207 -0.67 -5.65 -20.03
CA GLY A 207 -1.17 -5.80 -18.67
C GLY A 207 -1.00 -4.55 -17.85
N THR A 208 -1.09 -4.69 -16.52
CA THR A 208 -0.86 -3.60 -15.59
C THR A 208 0.33 -3.87 -14.66
N ALA A 209 0.96 -2.80 -14.20
CA ALA A 209 2.04 -2.91 -13.22
C ALA A 209 1.54 -3.46 -11.88
N THR A 210 0.30 -3.16 -11.50
CA THR A 210 -0.33 -3.66 -10.28
C THR A 210 -0.50 -5.17 -10.30
N GLU A 211 -1.04 -5.73 -11.38
CA GLU A 211 -1.18 -7.18 -11.56
C GLU A 211 0.20 -7.85 -11.59
N THR A 212 1.18 -7.23 -12.26
CA THR A 212 2.56 -7.73 -12.30
C THR A 212 3.19 -7.76 -10.91
N VAL A 213 2.99 -6.71 -10.08
CA VAL A 213 3.47 -6.68 -8.69
C VAL A 213 2.76 -7.73 -7.83
N ALA A 214 1.46 -7.94 -8.03
CA ALA A 214 0.70 -8.99 -7.35
C ALA A 214 1.23 -10.38 -7.72
N TRP A 215 1.52 -10.63 -8.99
CA TRP A 215 2.15 -11.85 -9.51
C TRP A 215 3.55 -12.06 -8.90
N ILE A 216 4.39 -11.03 -8.88
CA ILE A 216 5.72 -11.06 -8.23
C ILE A 216 5.60 -11.46 -6.76
N ASN A 217 4.59 -10.95 -6.06
CA ASN A 217 4.37 -11.21 -4.65
C ASN A 217 3.58 -12.51 -4.36
N GLY A 218 3.14 -13.25 -5.38
CA GLY A 218 2.41 -14.51 -5.22
C GLY A 218 0.98 -14.33 -4.71
N HIS A 219 0.29 -13.27 -5.17
CA HIS A 219 -1.14 -13.09 -4.88
C HIS A 219 -1.93 -14.19 -5.60
N PRO A 220 -2.81 -14.94 -4.92
CA PRO A 220 -3.45 -16.13 -5.50
C PRO A 220 -4.29 -15.83 -6.76
N ASP A 221 -4.93 -14.66 -6.84
CA ASP A 221 -5.72 -14.28 -8.02
C ASP A 221 -4.87 -13.99 -9.27
N PHE A 222 -3.53 -13.86 -9.15
CA PHE A 222 -2.61 -13.47 -10.22
C PHE A 222 -1.48 -14.48 -10.46
N THR A 223 -1.51 -15.65 -9.83
CA THR A 223 -0.45 -16.68 -9.98
C THR A 223 -0.28 -17.12 -11.43
N ASP A 224 -1.38 -17.24 -12.17
CA ASP A 224 -1.43 -17.69 -13.57
C ASP A 224 -1.32 -16.54 -14.58
N LEU A 225 -0.96 -15.32 -14.15
CA LEU A 225 -0.79 -14.19 -15.05
C LEU A 225 0.31 -14.49 -16.07
N PRO A 226 0.03 -14.38 -17.40
CA PRO A 226 0.99 -14.73 -18.45
C PRO A 226 2.04 -13.62 -18.66
N VAL A 227 2.97 -13.48 -17.71
CA VAL A 227 4.08 -12.52 -17.79
C VAL A 227 5.19 -13.11 -18.66
N ASP A 228 5.33 -12.60 -19.88
CA ASP A 228 6.36 -13.05 -20.82
C ASP A 228 7.59 -12.13 -20.79
N LEU A 229 8.70 -12.65 -20.28
CA LEU A 229 10.01 -11.96 -20.19
C LEU A 229 11.02 -12.47 -21.23
N SER A 230 10.56 -13.13 -22.31
CA SER A 230 11.42 -13.66 -23.38
C SER A 230 11.93 -12.58 -24.36
N HIS A 231 11.51 -11.34 -24.21
CA HIS A 231 11.87 -10.21 -25.05
C HIS A 231 12.88 -9.30 -24.35
N GLU A 232 13.67 -8.58 -25.16
CA GLU A 232 14.73 -7.71 -24.64
C GLU A 232 14.22 -6.42 -23.98
N ARG A 233 12.97 -6.00 -24.29
CA ARG A 233 12.44 -4.73 -23.77
C ARG A 233 11.03 -4.88 -23.21
N VAL A 234 10.81 -4.20 -22.08
CA VAL A 234 9.51 -3.96 -21.46
C VAL A 234 9.21 -2.45 -21.47
N ILE A 235 7.98 -2.08 -21.76
CA ILE A 235 7.49 -0.70 -21.62
C ILE A 235 6.54 -0.62 -20.43
N VAL A 236 6.77 0.34 -19.53
CA VAL A 236 5.86 0.71 -18.45
C VAL A 236 5.32 2.11 -18.73
N VAL A 237 4.03 2.24 -18.99
CA VAL A 237 3.36 3.53 -19.22
C VAL A 237 2.91 4.15 -17.93
N GLY A 238 3.53 5.28 -17.57
CA GLY A 238 3.37 5.95 -16.27
C GLY A 238 4.63 5.85 -15.44
N ASN A 239 4.91 6.88 -14.63
CA ASN A 239 6.16 7.03 -13.88
C ASN A 239 5.91 7.27 -12.38
N GLY A 240 4.94 6.59 -11.77
CA GLY A 240 4.77 6.55 -10.32
C GLY A 240 5.67 5.50 -9.65
N ASN A 241 5.62 5.41 -8.31
CA ASN A 241 6.44 4.48 -7.53
C ASN A 241 6.29 3.01 -7.97
N VAL A 242 5.07 2.58 -8.32
CA VAL A 242 4.82 1.20 -8.78
C VAL A 242 5.54 0.92 -10.11
N ALA A 243 5.63 1.91 -11.01
CA ALA A 243 6.42 1.77 -12.24
C ALA A 243 7.90 1.58 -11.93
N LEU A 244 8.44 2.33 -10.95
CA LEU A 244 9.82 2.16 -10.49
C LEU A 244 10.04 0.78 -9.87
N ASP A 245 9.12 0.31 -9.03
CA ASP A 245 9.17 -1.00 -8.38
C ASP A 245 9.22 -2.14 -9.41
N VAL A 246 8.29 -2.12 -10.39
CA VAL A 246 8.27 -3.13 -11.46
C VAL A 246 9.56 -3.09 -12.28
N ALA A 247 10.00 -1.91 -12.70
CA ALA A 247 11.22 -1.77 -13.48
C ALA A 247 12.46 -2.27 -12.71
N ARG A 248 12.55 -1.95 -11.43
CA ARG A 248 13.65 -2.39 -10.55
C ARG A 248 13.66 -3.91 -10.41
N VAL A 249 12.52 -4.54 -10.12
CA VAL A 249 12.42 -6.00 -9.97
C VAL A 249 12.73 -6.71 -11.29
N LEU A 250 12.25 -6.21 -12.43
CA LEU A 250 12.51 -6.82 -13.75
C LEU A 250 13.97 -6.68 -14.22
N THR A 251 14.74 -5.76 -13.64
CA THR A 251 16.17 -5.52 -13.97
C THR A 251 17.14 -5.95 -12.87
N ALA A 252 16.62 -6.40 -11.73
CA ALA A 252 17.44 -6.85 -10.60
C ALA A 252 18.08 -8.21 -10.86
N ASP A 253 19.17 -8.49 -10.12
CA ASP A 253 19.77 -9.81 -10.09
C ASP A 253 18.78 -10.81 -9.44
N PRO A 254 18.38 -11.89 -10.14
CA PRO A 254 17.49 -12.90 -9.58
C PRO A 254 18.03 -13.56 -8.31
N ASP A 255 19.35 -13.64 -8.13
CA ASP A 255 19.94 -14.26 -6.94
C ASP A 255 19.88 -13.33 -5.71
N GLU A 256 19.83 -12.01 -5.90
CA GLU A 256 19.50 -11.08 -4.83
C GLU A 256 18.00 -11.18 -4.46
N LEU A 257 17.13 -11.25 -5.45
CA LEU A 257 15.70 -11.42 -5.22
C LEU A 257 15.36 -12.78 -4.58
N ALA A 258 16.13 -13.81 -4.85
CA ALA A 258 15.98 -15.14 -4.22
C ALA A 258 16.10 -15.11 -2.69
N ARG A 259 16.69 -14.08 -2.10
CA ARG A 259 16.79 -13.87 -0.65
C ARG A 259 15.62 -13.10 -0.05
N THR A 260 14.63 -12.79 -0.85
CA THR A 260 13.42 -12.03 -0.45
C THR A 260 12.20 -12.95 -0.36
N ASP A 261 11.02 -12.36 -0.17
CA ASP A 261 9.75 -13.08 -0.18
C ASP A 261 9.08 -13.12 -1.57
N ILE A 262 9.86 -12.96 -2.65
CA ILE A 262 9.36 -13.12 -4.03
C ILE A 262 8.73 -14.50 -4.25
N SER A 263 7.71 -14.60 -5.08
CA SER A 263 7.11 -15.90 -5.42
C SER A 263 8.05 -16.76 -6.26
N ASP A 264 7.96 -18.08 -6.12
CA ASP A 264 8.86 -19.01 -6.83
C ASP A 264 8.65 -18.97 -8.35
N HIS A 265 7.39 -18.83 -8.81
CA HIS A 265 7.10 -18.73 -10.25
C HIS A 265 7.67 -17.43 -10.86
N ALA A 266 7.60 -16.31 -10.15
CA ALA A 266 8.19 -15.06 -10.61
C ALA A 266 9.72 -15.13 -10.61
N LEU A 267 10.33 -15.71 -9.58
CA LEU A 267 11.78 -15.90 -9.53
C LEU A 267 12.27 -16.80 -10.67
N GLN A 268 11.53 -17.87 -10.98
CA GLN A 268 11.85 -18.76 -12.10
C GLN A 268 11.76 -18.02 -13.44
N ALA A 269 10.71 -17.21 -13.64
CA ALA A 269 10.55 -16.40 -14.84
C ALA A 269 11.68 -15.36 -14.99
N LEU A 270 12.08 -14.71 -13.88
CA LEU A 270 13.18 -13.74 -13.90
C LEU A 270 14.54 -14.40 -14.21
N ARG A 271 14.79 -15.62 -13.73
CA ARG A 271 16.00 -16.39 -14.08
C ARG A 271 16.07 -16.76 -15.56
N ALA A 272 14.92 -16.93 -16.21
CA ALA A 272 14.82 -17.21 -17.65
C ALA A 272 14.66 -15.92 -18.49
N SER A 273 14.63 -14.75 -17.87
CA SER A 273 14.36 -13.46 -18.51
C SER A 273 15.45 -13.09 -19.51
N ARG A 274 15.01 -12.50 -20.64
CA ARG A 274 15.88 -11.85 -21.63
C ARG A 274 15.79 -10.34 -21.60
N VAL A 275 15.11 -9.78 -20.60
CA VAL A 275 14.92 -8.33 -20.47
C VAL A 275 16.28 -7.64 -20.28
N GLN A 276 16.59 -6.72 -21.17
CA GLN A 276 17.80 -5.89 -21.16
C GLN A 276 17.47 -4.44 -20.82
N GLU A 277 16.26 -4.00 -21.14
CA GLU A 277 15.82 -2.63 -20.93
C GLU A 277 14.36 -2.58 -20.47
N VAL A 278 14.09 -1.84 -19.39
CA VAL A 278 12.74 -1.42 -19.04
C VAL A 278 12.61 0.07 -19.30
N VAL A 279 11.70 0.46 -20.20
CA VAL A 279 11.42 1.86 -20.51
C VAL A 279 10.21 2.33 -19.71
N ILE A 280 10.42 3.29 -18.81
CA ILE A 280 9.34 3.97 -18.10
C ILE A 280 8.95 5.21 -18.92
N ALA A 281 7.78 5.15 -19.58
CA ALA A 281 7.30 6.19 -20.47
C ALA A 281 6.33 7.13 -19.76
N ALA A 282 6.70 8.40 -19.66
CA ALA A 282 5.90 9.45 -19.03
C ALA A 282 5.33 10.41 -20.08
N ARG A 283 4.04 10.72 -19.98
CA ARG A 283 3.37 11.69 -20.88
C ARG A 283 3.86 13.12 -20.71
N ARG A 284 4.20 13.51 -19.48
CA ARG A 284 4.66 14.86 -19.12
C ARG A 284 6.19 14.92 -19.04
N GLY A 285 6.72 16.14 -18.89
CA GLY A 285 8.16 16.36 -18.69
C GLY A 285 8.66 15.95 -17.29
N PRO A 286 10.00 15.99 -17.09
CA PRO A 286 10.66 15.52 -15.86
C PRO A 286 10.16 16.19 -14.59
N MET A 287 9.86 17.50 -14.61
CA MET A 287 9.34 18.21 -13.43
C MET A 287 7.99 17.68 -12.93
N TYR A 288 7.26 16.93 -13.75
CA TYR A 288 5.97 16.34 -13.40
C TYR A 288 6.07 14.85 -13.07
N SER A 289 7.25 14.37 -12.76
CA SER A 289 7.46 12.96 -12.36
C SER A 289 6.63 12.62 -11.13
N ALA A 290 5.85 11.54 -11.23
CA ALA A 290 4.91 11.12 -10.18
C ALA A 290 5.57 10.23 -9.10
N PHE A 291 6.77 9.72 -9.36
CA PHE A 291 7.53 9.01 -8.33
C PHE A 291 8.01 9.97 -7.24
N THR A 292 8.14 9.45 -6.03
CA THR A 292 8.64 10.21 -4.89
C THR A 292 10.16 10.30 -4.88
N LEU A 293 10.69 11.33 -4.24
CA LEU A 293 12.13 11.52 -4.12
C LEU A 293 12.82 10.35 -3.41
N PRO A 294 12.28 9.78 -2.30
CA PRO A 294 12.87 8.59 -1.68
C PRO A 294 12.96 7.37 -2.62
N GLU A 295 11.92 7.15 -3.43
CA GLU A 295 11.93 6.03 -4.39
C GLU A 295 12.94 6.25 -5.52
N LEU A 296 13.09 7.48 -6.00
CA LEU A 296 14.12 7.82 -6.99
C LEU A 296 15.53 7.58 -6.43
N ILE A 297 15.80 8.03 -5.20
CA ILE A 297 17.08 7.77 -4.52
C ILE A 297 17.32 6.27 -4.41
N GLY A 298 16.34 5.51 -3.91
CA GLY A 298 16.44 4.07 -3.77
C GLY A 298 16.68 3.35 -5.12
N LEU A 299 16.01 3.81 -6.18
CA LEU A 299 16.17 3.25 -7.52
C LEU A 299 17.59 3.48 -8.06
N THR A 300 18.08 4.73 -8.00
CA THR A 300 19.37 5.12 -8.60
C THR A 300 20.58 4.55 -7.86
N THR A 301 20.40 4.12 -6.61
CA THR A 301 21.47 3.43 -5.86
C THR A 301 21.57 1.94 -6.18
N LYS A 302 20.47 1.30 -6.63
CA LYS A 302 20.40 -0.15 -6.85
C LYS A 302 20.37 -0.56 -8.32
N ALA A 303 19.85 0.29 -9.20
CA ALA A 303 19.63 -0.02 -10.60
C ALA A 303 20.46 0.88 -11.53
N ASN A 304 20.74 0.37 -12.72
CA ASN A 304 21.33 1.16 -13.80
C ASN A 304 20.26 2.00 -14.48
N VAL A 305 20.09 3.25 -14.04
CA VAL A 305 19.08 4.18 -14.56
C VAL A 305 19.73 5.15 -15.54
N VAL A 306 19.11 5.33 -16.70
CA VAL A 306 19.64 6.14 -17.81
C VAL A 306 18.58 7.04 -18.43
N LEU A 307 19.04 8.10 -19.10
CA LEU A 307 18.21 9.00 -19.92
C LEU A 307 18.71 8.99 -21.38
N ALA A 308 17.82 9.17 -22.34
CA ALA A 308 18.24 9.56 -23.70
C ALA A 308 18.72 11.02 -23.71
N ALA A 309 19.55 11.41 -24.68
CA ALA A 309 20.09 12.78 -24.78
C ALA A 309 18.95 13.83 -24.77
N ALA A 310 17.87 13.59 -25.53
CA ALA A 310 16.71 14.49 -25.55
C ALA A 310 16.02 14.61 -24.18
N ASP A 311 15.89 13.49 -23.43
CA ASP A 311 15.31 13.49 -22.09
C ASP A 311 16.23 14.23 -21.10
N HIS A 312 17.54 14.13 -21.26
CA HIS A 312 18.50 14.84 -20.44
C HIS A 312 18.43 16.37 -20.66
N GLU A 313 18.25 16.82 -21.91
CA GLU A 313 18.00 18.23 -22.23
C GLU A 313 16.72 18.76 -21.56
N LEU A 314 15.65 17.94 -21.53
CA LEU A 314 14.40 18.28 -20.82
C LEU A 314 14.65 18.45 -19.31
N VAL A 315 15.44 17.57 -18.70
CA VAL A 315 15.79 17.66 -17.27
C VAL A 315 16.56 18.96 -16.97
N LEU A 316 17.55 19.30 -17.78
CA LEU A 316 18.35 20.52 -17.58
C LEU A 316 17.50 21.79 -17.75
N ARG A 317 16.60 21.81 -18.73
CA ARG A 317 15.66 22.90 -18.96
C ARG A 317 14.70 23.09 -17.77
N ASP A 318 14.11 22.01 -17.28
CA ASP A 318 13.17 22.02 -16.16
C ASP A 318 13.89 22.43 -14.86
N LEU A 319 15.14 21.98 -14.66
CA LEU A 319 15.97 22.32 -13.51
C LEU A 319 16.27 23.82 -13.44
N ALA A 320 16.46 24.48 -14.59
CA ALA A 320 16.71 25.92 -14.65
C ALA A 320 15.49 26.77 -14.26
N GLY A 321 14.27 26.23 -14.37
CA GLY A 321 13.02 26.96 -14.12
C GLY A 321 12.27 26.57 -12.85
N VAL A 322 12.68 25.51 -12.14
CA VAL A 322 11.95 25.00 -10.98
C VAL A 322 12.23 25.80 -9.71
N SER A 323 11.17 26.08 -8.93
CA SER A 323 11.25 26.74 -7.63
C SER A 323 10.95 25.79 -6.45
N ASP A 324 10.20 24.71 -6.68
CA ASP A 324 9.89 23.73 -5.66
C ASP A 324 11.11 22.90 -5.27
N ALA A 325 11.45 22.88 -3.98
CA ALA A 325 12.67 22.25 -3.48
C ALA A 325 12.73 20.74 -3.73
N VAL A 326 11.62 20.02 -3.54
CA VAL A 326 11.56 18.57 -3.73
C VAL A 326 11.72 18.22 -5.21
N THR A 327 11.00 18.92 -6.08
CA THR A 327 11.11 18.75 -7.54
C THR A 327 12.52 19.09 -8.03
N LYS A 328 13.12 20.16 -7.49
CA LYS A 328 14.52 20.53 -7.81
C LYS A 328 15.49 19.41 -7.48
N GLN A 329 15.38 18.81 -6.29
CA GLN A 329 16.24 17.69 -5.89
C GLN A 329 16.06 16.46 -6.78
N LYS A 330 14.81 16.13 -7.19
CA LYS A 330 14.57 15.07 -8.18
C LYS A 330 15.30 15.37 -9.49
N LEU A 331 15.17 16.58 -10.02
CA LEU A 331 15.82 17.00 -11.25
C LEU A 331 17.35 17.01 -11.14
N GLU A 332 17.91 17.39 -9.99
CA GLU A 332 19.35 17.30 -9.71
C GLU A 332 19.89 15.87 -9.72
N ILE A 333 19.09 14.90 -9.24
CA ILE A 333 19.43 13.48 -9.34
C ILE A 333 19.36 13.03 -10.80
N LEU A 334 18.27 13.35 -11.49
CA LEU A 334 18.06 13.00 -12.89
C LEU A 334 19.14 13.60 -13.81
N SER A 335 19.62 14.81 -13.54
CA SER A 335 20.68 15.47 -14.33
C SER A 335 22.04 14.79 -14.24
N LYS A 336 22.26 13.94 -13.23
CA LYS A 336 23.49 13.18 -13.02
C LYS A 336 23.44 11.75 -13.60
N LEU A 337 22.30 11.33 -14.15
CA LEU A 337 22.17 10.02 -14.75
C LEU A 337 22.99 9.90 -16.04
N GLY A 338 23.46 8.69 -16.32
CA GLY A 338 24.19 8.40 -17.55
C GLY A 338 23.30 8.45 -18.78
N GLU A 339 23.94 8.63 -19.95
CA GLU A 339 23.24 8.54 -21.24
C GLU A 339 22.89 7.10 -21.59
N ALA A 340 21.76 6.92 -22.28
CA ALA A 340 21.27 5.64 -22.78
C ALA A 340 22.04 5.14 -24.01
N THR A 341 23.37 5.19 -23.97
CA THR A 341 24.22 4.61 -25.00
C THR A 341 24.24 3.08 -24.85
N MET A 342 24.18 2.35 -25.97
CA MET A 342 24.32 0.89 -25.93
C MET A 342 25.75 0.53 -25.49
N PRO A 343 25.93 -0.25 -24.42
CA PRO A 343 27.27 -0.69 -24.02
C PRO A 343 27.86 -1.61 -25.10
N ALA A 344 29.11 -1.40 -25.42
CA ALA A 344 29.87 -2.27 -26.32
C ALA A 344 30.41 -3.48 -25.53
N GLY A 345 29.70 -4.60 -25.59
CA GLY A 345 30.18 -5.91 -25.10
C GLY A 345 29.64 -6.38 -23.74
N PRO A 346 29.74 -7.70 -23.44
CA PRO A 346 29.35 -8.30 -22.18
C PRO A 346 30.35 -8.00 -21.04
N PRO A 347 29.90 -8.03 -19.73
CA PRO A 347 28.57 -8.44 -19.30
C PRO A 347 27.54 -7.30 -19.37
N PHE A 348 26.44 -7.56 -20.07
CA PHE A 348 25.35 -6.61 -20.18
C PHE A 348 24.55 -6.62 -18.87
N ARG A 349 24.46 -5.48 -18.19
CA ARG A 349 23.54 -5.31 -17.05
C ARG A 349 22.24 -4.70 -17.54
N PRO A 350 21.09 -5.28 -17.21
CA PRO A 350 19.80 -4.68 -17.54
C PRO A 350 19.73 -3.23 -17.04
N ARG A 351 19.02 -2.37 -17.78
CA ARG A 351 18.90 -0.96 -17.44
C ARG A 351 17.47 -0.49 -17.41
N ILE A 352 17.23 0.59 -16.70
CA ILE A 352 15.95 1.31 -16.66
C ILE A 352 16.13 2.63 -17.40
N ARG A 353 15.38 2.85 -18.46
CA ARG A 353 15.35 4.12 -19.17
C ARG A 353 14.12 4.93 -18.78
N LEU A 354 14.33 6.11 -18.22
CA LEU A 354 13.24 7.08 -18.04
C LEU A 354 13.07 7.86 -19.33
N ALA A 355 11.85 7.87 -19.88
CA ALA A 355 11.51 8.54 -21.14
C ALA A 355 10.34 9.48 -20.90
N TYR A 356 10.46 10.71 -21.35
CA TYR A 356 9.52 11.79 -21.08
C TYR A 356 8.81 12.29 -22.33
N GLN A 357 7.72 13.03 -22.15
CA GLN A 357 6.91 13.60 -23.22
C GLN A 357 6.41 12.57 -24.25
N LEU A 358 6.10 11.35 -23.80
CA LEU A 358 5.59 10.27 -24.61
C LEU A 358 4.11 10.01 -24.32
N THR A 359 3.22 10.55 -25.15
CA THR A 359 1.78 10.27 -25.08
C THR A 359 1.47 8.97 -25.84
N PRO A 360 0.94 7.93 -25.18
CA PRO A 360 0.64 6.66 -25.81
C PRO A 360 -0.49 6.80 -26.85
N ILE A 361 -0.32 6.20 -28.04
CA ILE A 361 -1.32 6.20 -29.13
C ILE A 361 -1.96 4.82 -29.26
N ARG A 362 -1.15 3.77 -29.38
CA ARG A 362 -1.60 2.38 -29.54
C ARG A 362 -0.49 1.39 -29.22
N VAL A 363 -0.88 0.19 -28.82
CA VAL A 363 0.01 -0.98 -28.80
C VAL A 363 0.09 -1.56 -30.21
N LEU A 364 1.28 -1.96 -30.63
CA LEU A 364 1.58 -2.55 -31.94
C LEU A 364 1.58 -4.07 -31.81
N GLY A 365 1.16 -4.74 -32.88
CA GLY A 365 1.11 -6.19 -32.99
C GLY A 365 -0.19 -6.68 -33.59
N GLU A 366 -0.19 -7.92 -34.10
CA GLU A 366 -1.39 -8.58 -34.66
C GLU A 366 -1.96 -9.62 -33.69
N HIS A 367 -1.11 -10.55 -33.24
CA HIS A 367 -1.50 -11.65 -32.35
C HIS A 367 -1.01 -11.44 -30.91
N ARG A 368 0.00 -10.58 -30.74
CA ARG A 368 0.57 -10.18 -29.45
C ARG A 368 1.24 -8.81 -29.58
N ALA A 369 1.48 -8.18 -28.43
CA ALA A 369 2.25 -6.94 -28.38
C ALA A 369 3.68 -7.17 -28.90
N ASN A 370 4.13 -6.27 -29.80
CA ASN A 370 5.51 -6.22 -30.29
C ASN A 370 6.12 -4.82 -30.18
N GLY A 371 5.41 -3.89 -29.57
CA GLY A 371 5.85 -2.52 -29.32
C GLY A 371 4.71 -1.58 -29.03
N MET A 372 5.05 -0.31 -28.92
CA MET A 372 4.09 0.76 -28.67
C MET A 372 4.42 2.00 -29.50
N GLN A 373 3.40 2.66 -29.98
CA GLN A 373 3.49 3.93 -30.69
C GLN A 373 3.11 5.07 -29.77
N PHE A 374 3.92 6.10 -29.77
CA PHE A 374 3.74 7.31 -28.99
C PHE A 374 3.75 8.55 -29.89
N CYS A 375 3.06 9.60 -29.46
CA CYS A 375 3.23 10.95 -29.94
C CYS A 375 4.16 11.69 -28.97
N VAL A 376 5.13 12.46 -29.47
CA VAL A 376 5.89 13.37 -28.63
C VAL A 376 4.95 14.49 -28.18
N THR A 377 4.73 14.58 -26.89
CA THR A 377 3.69 15.45 -26.31
C THR A 377 3.87 16.91 -26.70
N GLY A 378 2.83 17.48 -27.30
CA GLY A 378 2.85 18.87 -27.79
C GLY A 378 3.39 19.05 -29.21
N THR A 379 3.64 17.96 -29.94
CA THR A 379 4.04 17.96 -31.34
C THR A 379 3.22 16.94 -32.13
N ASP A 380 3.40 16.90 -33.47
CA ASP A 380 2.83 15.88 -34.36
C ASP A 380 3.82 14.73 -34.62
N GLU A 381 4.97 14.75 -33.94
CA GLU A 381 6.00 13.73 -34.10
C GLU A 381 5.57 12.42 -33.46
N VAL A 382 5.72 11.34 -34.21
CA VAL A 382 5.37 9.99 -33.76
C VAL A 382 6.63 9.15 -33.64
N CYS A 383 6.79 8.49 -32.52
CA CYS A 383 7.87 7.53 -32.29
C CYS A 383 7.33 6.14 -31.98
N ARG A 384 8.16 5.13 -32.25
CA ARG A 384 7.87 3.73 -31.97
C ARG A 384 8.94 3.17 -31.05
N LEU A 385 8.52 2.41 -30.06
CA LEU A 385 9.37 1.59 -29.20
C LEU A 385 8.96 0.13 -29.33
N ASP A 386 9.89 -0.72 -29.73
CA ASP A 386 9.65 -2.17 -29.78
C ASP A 386 9.74 -2.76 -28.38
N ALA A 387 8.80 -3.63 -28.01
CA ALA A 387 8.74 -4.32 -26.72
C ALA A 387 7.81 -5.52 -26.80
N GLY A 388 8.13 -6.60 -26.09
CA GLY A 388 7.26 -7.78 -26.00
C GLY A 388 6.27 -7.74 -24.85
N LEU A 389 6.49 -6.85 -23.88
CA LEU A 389 5.59 -6.64 -22.74
C LEU A 389 5.34 -5.14 -22.55
N VAL A 390 4.05 -4.76 -22.48
CA VAL A 390 3.59 -3.39 -22.24
C VAL A 390 2.70 -3.36 -21.02
N LEU A 391 3.12 -2.64 -19.98
CA LEU A 391 2.41 -2.52 -18.72
C LEU A 391 1.93 -1.09 -18.50
N THR A 392 0.72 -0.92 -18.00
CA THR A 392 0.22 0.40 -17.56
C THR A 392 0.45 0.59 -16.06
N SER A 393 0.91 1.78 -15.67
CA SER A 393 1.09 2.22 -14.28
C SER A 393 0.55 3.64 -14.11
N ILE A 394 -0.72 3.85 -14.50
CA ILE A 394 -1.36 5.17 -14.58
C ILE A 394 -2.29 5.48 -13.41
N GLY A 395 -2.17 4.70 -12.34
CA GLY A 395 -2.85 4.88 -11.06
C GLY A 395 -3.94 3.85 -10.82
N TYR A 396 -4.34 3.77 -9.56
CA TYR A 396 -5.37 2.88 -9.06
C TYR A 396 -6.76 3.50 -9.16
N HIS A 397 -7.78 2.66 -9.05
CA HIS A 397 -9.18 3.04 -9.00
C HIS A 397 -9.92 2.18 -7.98
N GLY A 398 -10.77 2.79 -7.15
CA GLY A 398 -11.64 2.05 -6.24
C GLY A 398 -12.62 1.16 -7.00
N LYS A 399 -13.17 0.20 -6.31
CA LYS A 399 -14.27 -0.65 -6.80
C LYS A 399 -15.52 -0.34 -5.98
N ALA A 400 -16.66 -0.20 -6.67
CA ALA A 400 -17.95 -0.04 -6.01
C ALA A 400 -18.19 -1.17 -5.00
N ILE A 401 -18.66 -0.80 -3.82
CA ILE A 401 -19.05 -1.73 -2.77
C ILE A 401 -20.56 -1.90 -2.89
N ARG A 402 -21.02 -3.15 -2.93
CA ARG A 402 -22.44 -3.44 -3.01
C ARG A 402 -23.19 -2.76 -1.86
N ASP A 403 -24.35 -2.21 -2.16
CA ASP A 403 -25.25 -1.52 -1.23
C ASP A 403 -24.71 -0.18 -0.67
N LEU A 404 -23.58 0.34 -1.18
CA LEU A 404 -23.04 1.66 -0.85
C LEU A 404 -22.96 2.58 -2.08
N PRO A 405 -23.13 3.90 -1.90
CA PRO A 405 -22.90 4.86 -2.97
C PRO A 405 -21.43 4.84 -3.41
N PHE A 406 -21.20 5.10 -4.70
CA PHE A 406 -19.85 5.14 -5.27
C PHE A 406 -19.74 6.24 -6.31
N ASP A 407 -18.64 6.99 -6.28
CA ASP A 407 -18.27 7.97 -7.29
C ASP A 407 -17.29 7.32 -8.26
N ASP A 408 -17.79 6.93 -9.45
CA ASP A 408 -16.99 6.28 -10.48
C ASP A 408 -15.88 7.18 -11.06
N VAL A 409 -16.04 8.50 -11.02
CA VAL A 409 -15.04 9.44 -11.56
C VAL A 409 -13.86 9.56 -10.59
N ALA A 410 -14.16 9.78 -9.31
CA ALA A 410 -13.15 9.88 -8.27
C ALA A 410 -12.60 8.51 -7.84
N GLY A 411 -13.34 7.41 -8.08
CA GLY A 411 -12.98 6.06 -7.67
C GLY A 411 -13.06 5.87 -6.16
N VAL A 412 -14.00 6.52 -5.49
CA VAL A 412 -14.14 6.50 -4.02
C VAL A 412 -15.62 6.38 -3.59
N VAL A 413 -15.83 6.00 -2.34
CA VAL A 413 -17.13 6.12 -1.70
C VAL A 413 -17.29 7.55 -1.17
N PRO A 414 -18.37 8.27 -1.54
CA PRO A 414 -18.67 9.61 -1.03
C PRO A 414 -18.76 9.61 0.50
N ASN A 415 -18.01 10.53 1.15
CA ASN A 415 -17.97 10.54 2.60
C ASN A 415 -17.63 11.93 3.19
N ASN A 416 -18.00 12.12 4.44
CA ASN A 416 -17.62 13.28 5.24
C ASN A 416 -16.80 12.81 6.47
N GLY A 417 -15.49 12.97 6.39
CA GLY A 417 -14.58 12.56 7.46
C GLY A 417 -14.54 11.04 7.71
N GLY A 418 -14.99 10.24 6.75
CA GLY A 418 -15.12 8.79 6.83
C GLY A 418 -16.55 8.28 7.01
N ARG A 419 -17.51 9.10 7.39
CA ARG A 419 -18.94 8.76 7.41
C ARG A 419 -19.45 8.75 5.97
N VAL A 420 -20.01 7.63 5.51
CA VAL A 420 -20.55 7.50 4.15
C VAL A 420 -21.76 8.42 3.98
N ILE A 421 -21.82 9.13 2.85
CA ILE A 421 -22.89 10.06 2.52
C ILE A 421 -23.60 9.58 1.25
N ASP A 422 -24.92 9.54 1.26
CA ASP A 422 -25.71 9.35 0.05
C ASP A 422 -25.67 10.65 -0.77
N PRO A 423 -25.12 10.65 -1.99
CA PRO A 423 -25.00 11.86 -2.81
C PRO A 423 -26.35 12.44 -3.26
N ASN A 424 -27.42 11.65 -3.25
CA ASN A 424 -28.75 12.10 -3.68
C ASN A 424 -29.47 12.87 -2.58
N SER A 425 -29.38 12.40 -1.33
CA SER A 425 -30.04 13.04 -0.18
C SER A 425 -29.11 13.98 0.59
N GLY A 426 -27.78 13.81 0.48
CA GLY A 426 -26.80 14.47 1.32
C GLY A 426 -26.73 13.92 2.75
N GLU A 427 -27.53 12.92 3.08
CA GLU A 427 -27.63 12.35 4.41
C GLU A 427 -26.61 11.21 4.63
N PRO A 428 -26.20 10.96 5.88
CA PRO A 428 -25.34 9.83 6.20
C PRO A 428 -26.04 8.49 5.96
N VAL A 429 -25.31 7.56 5.32
CA VAL A 429 -25.72 6.14 5.26
C VAL A 429 -25.51 5.53 6.65
N HIS A 430 -26.61 5.03 7.23
CA HIS A 430 -26.61 4.56 8.60
C HIS A 430 -25.57 3.47 8.86
N GLY A 431 -24.74 3.67 9.89
CA GLY A 431 -23.74 2.70 10.34
C GLY A 431 -22.59 2.43 9.35
N ALA A 432 -22.53 3.12 8.20
CA ALA A 432 -21.53 2.90 7.17
C ALA A 432 -20.41 3.94 7.23
N TYR A 433 -19.15 3.45 7.27
CA TYR A 433 -17.95 4.27 7.31
C TYR A 433 -16.91 3.74 6.33
N VAL A 434 -15.95 4.61 5.93
CA VAL A 434 -14.85 4.26 5.04
C VAL A 434 -13.51 4.76 5.57
N ALA A 435 -12.43 4.01 5.29
CA ALA A 435 -11.07 4.39 5.61
C ALA A 435 -10.09 3.99 4.49
N GLY A 436 -8.96 4.67 4.39
CA GLY A 436 -7.93 4.36 3.40
C GLY A 436 -8.24 4.87 2.00
N TRP A 437 -7.80 4.13 0.98
CA TRP A 437 -7.91 4.55 -0.41
C TRP A 437 -9.35 4.62 -0.93
N ILE A 438 -10.21 3.75 -0.48
CA ILE A 438 -11.65 3.82 -0.83
C ILE A 438 -12.33 5.10 -0.31
N LYS A 439 -11.75 5.73 0.74
CA LYS A 439 -12.21 7.01 1.31
C LYS A 439 -11.66 8.22 0.57
N ARG A 440 -10.32 8.27 0.29
CA ARG A 440 -9.61 9.47 -0.14
C ARG A 440 -8.95 9.38 -1.52
N GLY A 441 -9.09 8.25 -2.19
CA GLY A 441 -8.31 7.93 -3.39
C GLY A 441 -6.93 7.30 -3.07
N PRO A 442 -6.24 6.76 -4.08
CA PRO A 442 -4.99 6.02 -3.94
C PRO A 442 -3.77 6.95 -3.79
N THR A 443 -3.74 7.72 -2.70
CA THR A 443 -2.67 8.67 -2.39
C THR A 443 -2.04 8.37 -1.03
N GLY A 444 -0.82 8.87 -0.80
CA GLY A 444 -0.09 8.74 0.44
C GLY A 444 0.61 7.38 0.62
N PHE A 445 1.36 7.25 1.69
CA PHE A 445 2.14 6.07 2.08
C PHE A 445 1.45 5.27 3.21
N ILE A 446 2.05 4.18 3.69
CA ILE A 446 1.47 3.32 4.73
C ILE A 446 1.07 4.13 5.97
N GLY A 447 1.92 5.06 6.42
CA GLY A 447 1.68 5.91 7.59
C GLY A 447 0.49 6.87 7.45
N THR A 448 0.19 7.35 6.24
CA THR A 448 -0.98 8.20 5.97
C THR A 448 -2.30 7.49 6.33
N ASN A 449 -2.33 6.15 6.27
CA ASN A 449 -3.51 5.39 6.66
C ASN A 449 -3.81 5.49 8.15
N LYS A 450 -2.82 5.78 9.00
CA LYS A 450 -3.03 5.94 10.45
C LYS A 450 -3.89 7.17 10.74
N SER A 451 -3.54 8.33 10.21
CA SER A 451 -4.33 9.57 10.38
C SER A 451 -5.70 9.48 9.72
N CYS A 452 -5.76 8.83 8.55
CA CYS A 452 -7.02 8.60 7.85
C CYS A 452 -7.97 7.69 8.66
N ALA A 453 -7.46 6.62 9.25
CA ALA A 453 -8.22 5.72 10.11
C ALA A 453 -8.66 6.40 11.40
N LEU A 454 -7.75 7.15 12.06
CA LEU A 454 -8.06 7.94 13.25
C LEU A 454 -9.25 8.88 13.01
N GLN A 455 -9.24 9.65 11.93
CA GLN A 455 -10.33 10.55 11.59
C GLN A 455 -11.68 9.79 11.46
N THR A 456 -11.67 8.63 10.82
CA THR A 456 -12.88 7.82 10.64
C THR A 456 -13.37 7.28 11.98
N VAL A 457 -12.47 6.75 12.81
CA VAL A 457 -12.81 6.20 14.13
C VAL A 457 -13.33 7.30 15.06
N GLN A 458 -12.75 8.49 15.05
CA GLN A 458 -13.25 9.63 15.82
C GLN A 458 -14.71 9.95 15.45
N ARG A 459 -15.03 10.02 14.15
CA ARG A 459 -16.42 10.23 13.70
C ARG A 459 -17.37 9.13 14.16
N LEU A 460 -16.93 7.88 14.09
CA LEU A 460 -17.73 6.74 14.54
C LEU A 460 -17.99 6.79 16.05
N VAL A 461 -16.97 7.11 16.85
CA VAL A 461 -17.10 7.26 18.31
C VAL A 461 -18.02 8.42 18.68
N ASP A 462 -17.91 9.55 17.97
CA ASP A 462 -18.83 10.69 18.17
C ASP A 462 -20.27 10.29 17.89
N ASP A 463 -20.53 9.57 16.79
CA ASP A 463 -21.88 9.10 16.42
C ASP A 463 -22.44 8.10 17.43
N PHE A 464 -21.61 7.18 17.91
CA PHE A 464 -22.00 6.25 18.96
C PHE A 464 -22.36 6.99 20.26
N ASN A 465 -21.52 7.92 20.69
CA ASN A 465 -21.75 8.74 21.88
C ASN A 465 -22.98 9.65 21.76
N ALA A 466 -23.35 10.03 20.55
CA ALA A 466 -24.55 10.81 20.25
C ALA A 466 -25.82 9.95 20.12
N GLY A 467 -25.71 8.61 20.21
CA GLY A 467 -26.86 7.68 20.05
C GLY A 467 -27.36 7.58 18.61
N LEU A 468 -26.54 7.91 17.62
CA LEU A 468 -26.91 7.86 16.20
C LEU A 468 -26.75 6.46 15.59
N LEU A 469 -26.07 5.55 16.26
CA LEU A 469 -25.90 4.16 15.84
C LEU A 469 -26.94 3.27 16.54
N ARG A 470 -27.48 2.31 15.79
CA ARG A 470 -28.47 1.35 16.32
C ARG A 470 -27.73 0.20 17.00
N ASP A 471 -28.33 -0.32 18.07
CA ASP A 471 -27.85 -1.54 18.69
C ASP A 471 -28.01 -2.73 17.74
N PRO A 472 -27.05 -3.67 17.71
CA PRO A 472 -27.18 -4.91 16.94
C PRO A 472 -28.40 -5.70 17.39
N VAL A 473 -29.19 -6.18 16.42
CA VAL A 473 -30.39 -6.99 16.71
C VAL A 473 -30.07 -8.45 17.04
N SER A 474 -28.89 -8.92 16.65
CA SER A 474 -28.40 -10.27 16.86
C SER A 474 -27.40 -10.34 18.01
N LYS A 475 -27.42 -11.45 18.75
CA LYS A 475 -26.41 -11.70 19.79
C LYS A 475 -25.01 -11.83 19.15
N PRO A 476 -23.94 -11.36 19.81
CA PRO A 476 -22.56 -11.47 19.29
C PRO A 476 -22.14 -12.90 18.93
N SER A 477 -22.62 -13.89 19.69
CA SER A 477 -22.34 -15.32 19.42
C SER A 477 -22.97 -15.86 18.13
N ALA A 478 -24.04 -15.20 17.60
CA ALA A 478 -24.68 -15.61 16.36
C ALA A 478 -23.85 -15.30 15.11
N LEU A 479 -22.93 -14.33 15.19
CA LEU A 479 -22.07 -13.96 14.07
C LEU A 479 -21.19 -15.12 13.60
N ASP A 480 -20.51 -15.80 14.52
CA ASP A 480 -19.62 -16.93 14.15
C ASP A 480 -20.41 -18.06 13.48
N THR A 481 -21.61 -18.35 13.97
CA THR A 481 -22.49 -19.35 13.36
C THR A 481 -22.92 -18.92 11.95
N LEU A 482 -23.33 -17.66 11.76
CA LEU A 482 -23.70 -17.12 10.45
C LEU A 482 -22.54 -17.22 9.46
N VAL A 483 -21.36 -16.75 9.86
CA VAL A 483 -20.17 -16.75 9.00
C VAL A 483 -19.83 -18.18 8.59
N ARG A 484 -19.72 -19.13 9.52
CA ARG A 484 -19.39 -20.53 9.23
C ARG A 484 -20.45 -21.25 8.39
N THR A 485 -21.70 -20.83 8.50
CA THR A 485 -22.78 -21.35 7.64
C THR A 485 -22.64 -20.86 6.21
N ARG A 486 -22.29 -19.57 6.01
CA ARG A 486 -22.15 -18.94 4.69
C ARG A 486 -20.80 -19.23 4.03
N GLN A 487 -19.75 -19.36 4.85
CA GLN A 487 -18.38 -19.68 4.44
C GLN A 487 -17.77 -20.73 5.38
N PRO A 488 -18.00 -22.02 5.12
CA PRO A 488 -17.47 -23.10 5.97
C PRO A 488 -15.93 -23.13 6.07
N ALA A 489 -15.23 -22.65 5.03
CA ALA A 489 -13.78 -22.56 4.97
C ALA A 489 -13.23 -21.23 5.51
N VAL A 490 -13.96 -20.59 6.45
CA VAL A 490 -13.47 -19.38 7.13
C VAL A 490 -12.19 -19.68 7.91
N VAL A 491 -11.18 -18.80 7.80
CA VAL A 491 -9.92 -18.89 8.49
C VAL A 491 -9.89 -17.87 9.63
N ASP A 492 -9.61 -18.32 10.83
CA ASP A 492 -9.46 -17.49 12.01
C ASP A 492 -7.98 -17.13 12.29
N ALA A 493 -7.72 -16.49 13.43
CA ALA A 493 -6.36 -16.12 13.83
C ALA A 493 -5.43 -17.33 14.00
N ALA A 494 -5.94 -18.49 14.40
CA ALA A 494 -5.12 -19.70 14.56
C ALA A 494 -4.76 -20.29 13.19
N GLY A 495 -5.73 -20.35 12.28
CA GLY A 495 -5.48 -20.75 10.89
C GLY A 495 -4.48 -19.85 10.20
N TRP A 496 -4.60 -18.51 10.36
CA TRP A 496 -3.59 -17.58 9.85
C TRP A 496 -2.19 -17.82 10.43
N GLN A 497 -2.08 -18.01 11.75
CA GLN A 497 -0.80 -18.31 12.39
C GLN A 497 -0.17 -19.60 11.86
N ALA A 498 -0.96 -20.61 11.53
CA ALA A 498 -0.47 -21.85 10.91
C ALA A 498 0.06 -21.60 9.50
N ILE A 499 -0.66 -20.83 8.68
CA ILE A 499 -0.21 -20.43 7.33
C ILE A 499 1.11 -19.65 7.43
N ASP A 500 1.17 -18.63 8.29
CA ASP A 500 2.35 -17.79 8.48
C ASP A 500 3.57 -18.61 8.92
N ALA A 501 3.41 -19.49 9.90
CA ALA A 501 4.47 -20.37 10.38
C ALA A 501 4.96 -21.34 9.31
N ALA A 502 4.05 -21.89 8.50
CA ALA A 502 4.41 -22.77 7.40
C ALA A 502 5.20 -22.03 6.30
N GLU A 503 4.80 -20.80 5.94
CA GLU A 503 5.52 -19.98 4.98
C GLU A 503 6.92 -19.59 5.47
N VAL A 504 7.06 -19.20 6.73
CA VAL A 504 8.36 -18.88 7.35
C VAL A 504 9.24 -20.14 7.39
N SER A 505 8.69 -21.28 7.79
CA SER A 505 9.42 -22.56 7.80
C SER A 505 9.91 -22.95 6.40
N ARG A 506 9.05 -22.85 5.38
CA ARG A 506 9.42 -23.08 3.97
C ARG A 506 10.52 -22.13 3.51
N GLY A 507 10.42 -20.84 3.89
CA GLY A 507 11.41 -19.82 3.54
C GLY A 507 12.78 -20.11 4.16
N SER A 508 12.82 -20.52 5.43
CA SER A 508 14.08 -20.80 6.13
C SER A 508 14.89 -21.94 5.52
N LEU A 509 14.24 -22.87 4.82
CA LEU A 509 14.92 -23.93 4.07
C LEU A 509 15.73 -23.39 2.87
N SER A 510 15.47 -22.16 2.43
CA SER A 510 16.09 -21.53 1.26
C SER A 510 16.73 -20.17 1.61
N ASP A 511 17.02 -19.91 2.88
CA ASP A 511 17.58 -18.65 3.40
C ASP A 511 16.73 -17.41 3.02
N ARG A 512 15.41 -17.55 3.06
CA ARG A 512 14.41 -16.53 2.73
C ARG A 512 13.59 -16.15 3.97
N PRO A 513 13.11 -14.92 4.09
CA PRO A 513 12.24 -14.52 5.20
C PRO A 513 10.93 -15.33 5.25
N ARG A 514 10.42 -15.73 4.10
CA ARG A 514 9.29 -16.64 3.90
C ARG A 514 9.21 -17.13 2.45
N ASN A 515 8.56 -18.25 2.24
CA ASN A 515 8.12 -18.73 0.93
C ASN A 515 6.58 -18.82 0.97
N LYS A 516 5.91 -17.86 0.33
CA LYS A 516 4.45 -17.69 0.38
C LYS A 516 3.73 -18.82 -0.35
N PHE A 517 2.57 -19.24 0.18
CA PHE A 517 1.61 -20.00 -0.61
C PHE A 517 0.97 -19.09 -1.67
N THR A 518 0.79 -19.62 -2.85
CA THR A 518 0.20 -18.94 -4.01
C THR A 518 -1.17 -19.54 -4.40
N SER A 519 -1.58 -20.60 -3.74
CA SER A 519 -2.87 -21.29 -3.92
C SER A 519 -3.73 -21.11 -2.67
N ILE A 520 -4.99 -20.66 -2.87
CA ILE A 520 -5.98 -20.61 -1.79
C ILE A 520 -6.22 -22.00 -1.19
N ALA A 521 -6.26 -23.06 -2.03
CA ALA A 521 -6.48 -24.42 -1.58
C ALA A 521 -5.40 -24.87 -0.59
N ASP A 522 -4.10 -24.61 -0.90
CA ASP A 522 -2.98 -24.97 -0.02
C ASP A 522 -3.03 -24.17 1.30
N MET A 523 -3.40 -22.89 1.25
CA MET A 523 -3.58 -22.07 2.45
C MET A 523 -4.68 -22.64 3.35
N LEU A 524 -5.81 -23.05 2.77
CA LEU A 524 -6.94 -23.61 3.50
C LEU A 524 -6.61 -24.99 4.08
N GLU A 525 -5.86 -25.83 3.37
CA GLU A 525 -5.38 -27.10 3.88
C GLU A 525 -4.50 -26.92 5.13
N VAL A 526 -3.55 -26.00 5.08
CA VAL A 526 -2.69 -25.68 6.23
C VAL A 526 -3.50 -25.09 7.38
N ALA A 527 -4.45 -24.20 7.10
CA ALA A 527 -5.29 -23.59 8.13
C ALA A 527 -6.19 -24.63 8.82
N ALA A 528 -6.75 -25.58 8.07
CA ALA A 528 -7.59 -26.66 8.61
C ALA A 528 -6.82 -27.61 9.54
N ASN A 529 -5.51 -27.76 9.30
CA ASN A 529 -4.61 -28.57 10.11
C ASN A 529 -3.92 -27.77 11.23
N ALA A 530 -4.38 -26.54 11.50
CA ALA A 530 -3.82 -25.72 12.58
C ALA A 530 -3.92 -26.44 13.93
N PRO A 531 -2.86 -26.39 14.75
CA PRO A 531 -2.91 -27.00 16.08
C PRO A 531 -4.01 -26.33 16.92
N GLU A 532 -4.78 -27.15 17.62
CA GLU A 532 -5.81 -26.62 18.51
C GLU A 532 -5.22 -25.62 19.53
N PRO A 533 -5.89 -24.47 19.76
CA PRO A 533 -5.40 -23.51 20.74
C PRO A 533 -5.25 -24.15 22.14
N PRO A 534 -4.25 -23.71 22.93
CA PRO A 534 -3.99 -24.26 24.26
C PRO A 534 -5.25 -24.25 25.13
N LEU A 535 -5.39 -25.24 26.00
CA LEU A 535 -6.59 -25.47 26.83
C LEU A 535 -7.03 -24.21 27.59
N ARG A 536 -6.07 -23.39 28.06
CA ARG A 536 -6.33 -22.10 28.74
C ARG A 536 -7.07 -21.11 27.83
N ARG A 537 -6.75 -21.06 26.54
CA ARG A 537 -7.39 -20.17 25.58
C ARG A 537 -8.79 -20.68 25.24
N ARG A 538 -8.97 -22.00 25.06
CA ARG A 538 -10.28 -22.64 24.84
C ARG A 538 -11.24 -22.40 26.03
N LEU A 539 -10.74 -22.50 27.26
CA LEU A 539 -11.53 -22.20 28.47
C LEU A 539 -11.90 -20.72 28.56
N ALA A 540 -10.98 -19.82 28.22
CA ALA A 540 -11.26 -18.38 28.20
C ALA A 540 -12.32 -18.02 27.14
N ASP A 541 -12.26 -18.66 25.98
CA ASP A 541 -13.23 -18.45 24.88
C ASP A 541 -14.60 -19.05 25.23
N ARG A 542 -14.66 -20.24 25.87
CA ARG A 542 -15.90 -20.80 26.42
C ARG A 542 -16.53 -19.94 27.52
N LEU A 543 -15.72 -19.41 28.44
CA LEU A 543 -16.19 -18.50 29.49
C LEU A 543 -16.76 -17.19 28.89
N ARG A 544 -16.20 -16.71 27.78
CA ARG A 544 -16.75 -15.57 27.01
C ARG A 544 -18.11 -15.91 26.44
N GLN A 545 -18.23 -17.05 25.76
CA GLN A 545 -19.49 -17.50 25.19
C GLN A 545 -20.59 -17.62 26.27
N LEU A 546 -20.22 -18.08 27.45
CA LEU A 546 -21.14 -18.14 28.59
C LEU A 546 -21.50 -16.76 29.16
N ALA A 547 -20.54 -15.82 29.21
CA ALA A 547 -20.81 -14.44 29.62
C ALA A 547 -21.64 -13.65 28.61
N ASP A 548 -21.53 -13.97 27.32
CA ASP A 548 -22.36 -13.39 26.24
C ASP A 548 -23.78 -14.00 26.19
N LEU A 549 -24.01 -15.12 26.92
CA LEU A 549 -25.32 -15.78 27.06
C LEU A 549 -26.07 -15.33 28.31
N ALA A 550 -25.40 -14.72 29.29
CA ALA A 550 -25.99 -14.18 30.52
C ALA A 550 -26.31 -12.68 30.38
#